data_9b4ca238b689bbf091b85279c6d13d66
#
_entry.id   9b4ca238b689bbf091b85279c6d13d66
#
_cell.length_a   1.000
_cell.length_b   1.000
_cell.length_c   1.000
_cell.angle_alpha   90.00
_cell.angle_beta   90.00
_cell.angle_gamma   90.00
#
_symmetry.space_group_name_H-M   'P 1'
#
loop_
_entity.id
_entity.type
_entity.pdbx_description
1 polymer ?
#
loop_
_entity_poly.entity_id
_entity_poly.type
_entity_poly.pdbx_seq_one_letter_code
_entity_poly.pdbx_strand_id
1 'polypeptide(L)'
;MAEAKHAGALGAVYEAKRPEEVAALYDGWAGTYDAEMAVAGYRHPSIALALVSRHVPRGAAPLLDAGAGTGLIGEWLGIMGYPHVEALDISQGMLDQARKKGAYKAYHCLALGGSLPFADGHFAGIVSAGVFTSGHVGVEGLPELIRICRPGGVIVLTVKNTVWEGGFADEIARLERDGVVRRAEETEPYVSMPGEVGTIPSRAVVLVRN
;
A
#
# COMPACT_ATOMS: atom_id res chain seq x y z
N MET A 1 -10.16 23.17 8.35
CA MET A 1 -9.96 22.73 9.76
C MET A 1 -8.52 22.27 9.87
N ALA A 2 -7.76 22.72 10.88
CA ALA A 2 -6.40 22.25 11.07
C ALA A 2 -6.42 20.74 11.35
N GLU A 3 -5.57 19.96 10.65
CA GLU A 3 -5.38 18.54 10.95
C GLU A 3 -5.01 18.39 12.43
N ALA A 4 -5.71 17.54 13.15
CA ALA A 4 -5.27 17.14 14.48
C ALA A 4 -3.92 16.42 14.31
N LYS A 5 -2.88 16.93 14.98
CA LYS A 5 -1.55 16.32 14.90
C LYS A 5 -1.59 14.97 15.57
N HIS A 6 -1.21 13.93 14.83
CA HIS A 6 -0.96 12.61 15.41
C HIS A 6 0.23 12.71 16.38
N ALA A 7 0.15 12.01 17.51
CA ALA A 7 1.23 11.95 18.49
C ALA A 7 2.21 10.80 18.17
N GLY A 8 3.43 10.88 18.72
CA GLY A 8 4.40 9.79 18.63
C GLY A 8 5.01 9.55 17.24
N ALA A 9 5.37 8.29 16.97
CA ALA A 9 6.03 7.89 15.72
C ALA A 9 5.20 8.19 14.47
N LEU A 10 3.89 7.96 14.53
CA LEU A 10 2.97 8.23 13.41
C LEU A 10 2.98 9.73 13.02
N GLY A 11 2.96 10.62 14.01
CA GLY A 11 3.01 12.07 13.75
C GLY A 11 4.33 12.49 13.11
N ALA A 12 5.46 11.95 13.59
CA ALA A 12 6.77 12.23 13.03
C ALA A 12 6.89 11.80 11.56
N VAL A 13 6.34 10.63 11.22
CA VAL A 13 6.33 10.13 9.84
C VAL A 13 5.51 11.03 8.91
N TYR A 14 4.36 11.53 9.34
CA TYR A 14 3.55 12.46 8.53
C TYR A 14 4.16 13.86 8.37
N GLU A 15 5.08 14.26 9.25
CA GLU A 15 5.80 15.53 9.14
C GLU A 15 7.08 15.43 8.28
N ALA A 16 7.57 14.23 8.00
CA ALA A 16 8.74 13.98 7.17
C ALA A 16 8.52 14.46 5.72
N LYS A 17 9.57 15.03 5.12
CA LYS A 17 9.49 15.63 3.77
C LYS A 17 10.32 14.90 2.72
N ARG A 18 11.22 14.03 3.15
CA ARG A 18 12.13 13.31 2.26
C ARG A 18 12.02 11.81 2.47
N PRO A 19 12.12 11.00 1.41
CA PRO A 19 12.04 9.55 1.51
C PRO A 19 13.01 8.95 2.53
N GLU A 20 14.23 9.49 2.63
CA GLU A 20 15.24 9.00 3.57
C GLU A 20 14.86 9.25 5.04
N GLU A 21 14.16 10.37 5.31
CA GLU A 21 13.64 10.68 6.65
C GLU A 21 12.49 9.71 7.00
N VAL A 22 11.60 9.45 6.05
CA VAL A 22 10.52 8.47 6.20
C VAL A 22 11.09 7.08 6.50
N ALA A 23 12.10 6.63 5.74
CA ALA A 23 12.74 5.33 5.95
C ALA A 23 13.34 5.22 7.35
N ALA A 24 14.10 6.23 7.79
CA ALA A 24 14.76 6.24 9.10
C ALA A 24 13.74 6.22 10.27
N LEU A 25 12.61 6.94 10.14
CA LEU A 25 11.55 6.95 11.14
C LEU A 25 10.87 5.58 11.23
N TYR A 26 10.56 4.94 10.11
CA TYR A 26 10.01 3.59 10.08
C TYR A 26 11.00 2.54 10.60
N ASP A 27 12.31 2.66 10.32
CA ASP A 27 13.34 1.79 10.89
C ASP A 27 13.33 1.83 12.42
N GLY A 28 13.24 3.03 13.00
CA GLY A 28 13.13 3.22 14.45
C GLY A 28 11.81 2.69 15.04
N TRP A 29 10.75 2.68 14.26
CA TRP A 29 9.40 2.28 14.70
C TRP A 29 9.10 0.79 14.49
N ALA A 30 9.84 0.10 13.66
CA ALA A 30 9.55 -1.27 13.22
C ALA A 30 9.32 -2.27 14.36
N GLY A 31 9.99 -2.08 15.51
CA GLY A 31 9.90 -2.99 16.66
C GLY A 31 8.56 -2.96 17.40
N THR A 32 7.84 -1.82 17.39
CA THR A 32 6.57 -1.61 18.11
C THR A 32 5.38 -1.42 17.18
N TYR A 33 5.61 -1.27 15.87
CA TYR A 33 4.62 -0.92 14.88
C TYR A 33 3.37 -1.81 14.92
N ASP A 34 3.52 -3.13 14.92
CA ASP A 34 2.39 -4.06 14.91
C ASP A 34 1.48 -3.91 16.13
N ALA A 35 2.09 -3.74 17.32
CA ALA A 35 1.34 -3.57 18.56
C ALA A 35 0.59 -2.23 18.59
N GLU A 36 1.23 -1.15 18.14
CA GLU A 36 0.61 0.17 18.07
C GLU A 36 -0.52 0.21 17.03
N MET A 37 -0.34 -0.40 15.85
CA MET A 37 -1.38 -0.53 14.83
C MET A 37 -2.57 -1.37 15.32
N ALA A 38 -2.33 -2.41 16.10
CA ALA A 38 -3.39 -3.22 16.69
C ALA A 38 -4.21 -2.38 17.69
N VAL A 39 -3.58 -1.57 18.54
CA VAL A 39 -4.25 -0.65 19.47
C VAL A 39 -5.04 0.42 18.73
N ALA A 40 -4.47 0.99 17.65
CA ALA A 40 -5.15 1.98 16.81
C ALA A 40 -6.34 1.39 16.02
N GLY A 41 -6.48 0.07 15.97
CA GLY A 41 -7.53 -0.62 15.19
C GLY A 41 -7.33 -0.46 13.69
N TYR A 42 -6.09 -0.62 13.20
CA TYR A 42 -5.68 -0.40 11.82
C TYR A 42 -6.41 -1.30 10.82
N ARG A 43 -7.18 -0.70 9.92
CA ARG A 43 -8.14 -1.39 9.04
C ARG A 43 -7.67 -1.60 7.61
N HIS A 44 -6.65 -0.87 7.14
CA HIS A 44 -6.17 -1.02 5.76
C HIS A 44 -5.85 -2.46 5.39
N PRO A 45 -5.14 -3.25 6.21
CA PRO A 45 -4.86 -4.65 5.90
C PRO A 45 -6.11 -5.48 5.62
N SER A 46 -7.11 -5.41 6.51
CA SER A 46 -8.35 -6.19 6.38
C SER A 46 -9.15 -5.81 5.14
N ILE A 47 -9.24 -4.50 4.83
CA ILE A 47 -9.95 -4.00 3.65
C ILE A 47 -9.20 -4.42 2.37
N ALA A 48 -7.88 -4.26 2.33
CA ALA A 48 -7.08 -4.67 1.19
C ALA A 48 -7.19 -6.18 0.93
N LEU A 49 -7.08 -7.02 1.97
CA LEU A 49 -7.24 -8.47 1.85
C LEU A 49 -8.63 -8.88 1.34
N ALA A 50 -9.69 -8.22 1.80
CA ALA A 50 -11.06 -8.47 1.32
C ALA A 50 -11.18 -8.17 -0.18
N LEU A 51 -10.59 -7.06 -0.66
CA LEU A 51 -10.59 -6.70 -2.07
C LEU A 51 -9.69 -7.63 -2.91
N VAL A 52 -8.52 -7.99 -2.40
CA VAL A 52 -7.65 -9.00 -3.05
C VAL A 52 -8.41 -10.32 -3.21
N SER A 53 -9.07 -10.79 -2.15
CA SER A 53 -9.87 -12.04 -2.19
C SER A 53 -10.97 -12.02 -3.25
N ARG A 54 -11.54 -10.84 -3.51
CA ARG A 54 -12.65 -10.67 -4.45
C ARG A 54 -12.20 -10.53 -5.89
N HIS A 55 -11.07 -9.87 -6.14
CA HIS A 55 -10.68 -9.43 -7.47
C HIS A 55 -9.42 -10.12 -8.02
N VAL A 56 -8.51 -10.58 -7.16
CA VAL A 56 -7.30 -11.26 -7.62
C VAL A 56 -7.58 -12.76 -7.72
N PRO A 57 -7.41 -13.40 -8.89
CA PRO A 57 -7.64 -14.84 -9.02
C PRO A 57 -6.77 -15.63 -8.05
N ARG A 58 -7.39 -16.59 -7.36
CA ARG A 58 -6.67 -17.47 -6.44
C ARG A 58 -5.54 -18.20 -7.17
N GLY A 59 -4.37 -18.27 -6.57
CA GLY A 59 -3.18 -18.85 -7.19
C GLY A 59 -2.43 -17.91 -8.14
N ALA A 60 -2.91 -16.67 -8.33
CA ALA A 60 -2.16 -15.68 -9.10
C ALA A 60 -0.77 -15.44 -8.50
N ALA A 61 0.24 -15.40 -9.37
CA ALA A 61 1.65 -15.25 -8.97
C ALA A 61 2.48 -14.64 -10.12
N PRO A 62 3.56 -13.93 -9.79
CA PRO A 62 3.87 -13.36 -8.49
C PRO A 62 2.93 -12.21 -8.12
N LEU A 63 2.69 -11.98 -6.83
CA LEU A 63 2.05 -10.77 -6.32
C LEU A 63 3.10 -9.86 -5.68
N LEU A 64 2.86 -8.56 -5.70
CA LEU A 64 3.65 -7.56 -4.97
C LEU A 64 2.82 -6.97 -3.83
N ASP A 65 3.37 -6.98 -2.63
CA ASP A 65 2.94 -6.15 -1.51
C ASP A 65 3.81 -4.89 -1.50
N ALA A 66 3.27 -3.79 -2.02
CA ALA A 66 3.97 -2.54 -2.24
C ALA A 66 3.77 -1.60 -1.04
N GLY A 67 4.80 -1.43 -0.23
CA GLY A 67 4.75 -0.85 1.10
C GLY A 67 4.35 -1.91 2.13
N ALA A 68 5.04 -3.05 2.09
CA ALA A 68 4.71 -4.22 2.91
C ALA A 68 4.85 -3.98 4.42
N GLY A 69 5.65 -2.98 4.81
CA GLY A 69 5.95 -2.69 6.21
C GLY A 69 6.51 -3.92 6.92
N THR A 70 5.98 -4.20 8.09
CA THR A 70 6.30 -5.39 8.89
C THR A 70 5.66 -6.68 8.36
N GLY A 71 4.96 -6.63 7.23
CA GLY A 71 4.33 -7.80 6.62
C GLY A 71 2.96 -8.19 7.22
N LEU A 72 2.16 -7.22 7.62
CA LEU A 72 0.83 -7.46 8.22
C LEU A 72 -0.13 -8.25 7.30
N ILE A 73 0.04 -8.17 5.99
CA ILE A 73 -0.84 -8.86 5.03
C ILE A 73 -0.20 -10.08 4.37
N GLY A 74 1.14 -10.20 4.40
CA GLY A 74 1.86 -11.25 3.67
C GLY A 74 1.48 -12.68 4.07
N GLU A 75 1.39 -12.96 5.38
CA GLU A 75 0.98 -14.26 5.88
C GLU A 75 -0.44 -14.64 5.42
N TRP A 76 -1.37 -13.67 5.49
CA TRP A 76 -2.75 -13.87 5.05
C TRP A 76 -2.86 -14.15 3.56
N LEU A 77 -2.04 -13.48 2.73
CA LEU A 77 -1.99 -13.77 1.30
C LEU A 77 -1.56 -15.21 1.03
N GLY A 78 -0.57 -15.71 1.79
CA GLY A 78 -0.16 -17.12 1.72
C GLY A 78 -1.29 -18.08 2.09
N ILE A 79 -1.98 -17.83 3.21
CA ILE A 79 -3.13 -18.62 3.69
C ILE A 79 -4.28 -18.59 2.66
N MET A 80 -4.51 -17.44 2.01
CA MET A 80 -5.54 -17.28 0.98
C MET A 80 -5.20 -18.00 -0.33
N GLY A 81 -4.00 -18.59 -0.45
CA GLY A 81 -3.60 -19.42 -1.57
C GLY A 81 -2.82 -18.69 -2.68
N TYR A 82 -2.15 -17.58 -2.35
CA TYR A 82 -1.21 -16.91 -3.24
C TYR A 82 0.21 -17.44 -2.98
N PRO A 83 0.77 -18.29 -3.88
CA PRO A 83 1.97 -19.09 -3.58
C PRO A 83 3.28 -18.31 -3.63
N HIS A 84 3.27 -17.15 -4.29
CA HIS A 84 4.44 -16.32 -4.49
C HIS A 84 4.06 -14.84 -4.30
N VAL A 85 4.41 -14.32 -3.13
CA VAL A 85 4.24 -12.90 -2.79
C VAL A 85 5.62 -12.32 -2.51
N GLU A 86 5.89 -11.13 -3.05
CA GLU A 86 7.11 -10.37 -2.83
C GLU A 86 6.80 -9.09 -2.06
N ALA A 87 7.68 -8.71 -1.14
CA ALA A 87 7.55 -7.49 -0.35
C ALA A 87 8.42 -6.38 -0.92
N LEU A 88 7.87 -5.17 -1.02
CA LEU A 88 8.61 -3.96 -1.30
C LEU A 88 8.32 -2.93 -0.19
N ASP A 89 9.36 -2.36 0.39
CA ASP A 89 9.24 -1.27 1.36
C ASP A 89 10.48 -0.37 1.32
N ILE A 90 10.32 0.89 1.70
CA ILE A 90 11.43 1.83 1.78
C ILE A 90 12.31 1.60 3.02
N SER A 91 11.74 1.02 4.08
CA SER A 91 12.39 0.77 5.36
C SER A 91 12.98 -0.63 5.43
N GLN A 92 14.29 -0.72 5.61
CA GLN A 92 14.97 -2.00 5.84
C GLN A 92 14.54 -2.61 7.17
N GLY A 93 14.36 -1.80 8.22
CA GLY A 93 13.91 -2.25 9.52
C GLY A 93 12.53 -2.90 9.48
N MET A 94 11.59 -2.34 8.71
CA MET A 94 10.28 -2.92 8.44
C MET A 94 10.40 -4.28 7.74
N LEU A 95 11.19 -4.36 6.66
CA LEU A 95 11.42 -5.60 5.94
C LEU A 95 12.09 -6.67 6.81
N ASP A 96 12.95 -6.28 7.74
CA ASP A 96 13.57 -7.23 8.68
C ASP A 96 12.55 -7.83 9.67
N GLN A 97 11.52 -7.08 10.07
CA GLN A 97 10.39 -7.64 10.81
C GLN A 97 9.55 -8.57 9.92
N ALA A 98 9.28 -8.16 8.68
CA ALA A 98 8.55 -9.00 7.72
C ALA A 98 9.27 -10.34 7.43
N ARG A 99 10.62 -10.33 7.37
CA ARG A 99 11.43 -11.56 7.22
C ARG A 99 11.24 -12.54 8.36
N LYS A 100 11.10 -12.05 9.60
CA LYS A 100 10.86 -12.92 10.77
C LYS A 100 9.54 -13.68 10.66
N LYS A 101 8.55 -13.14 9.96
CA LYS A 101 7.25 -13.79 9.70
C LYS A 101 7.34 -14.83 8.58
N GLY A 102 8.36 -14.76 7.71
CA GLY A 102 8.60 -15.73 6.65
C GLY A 102 7.53 -15.78 5.55
N ALA A 103 6.76 -14.70 5.39
CA ALA A 103 5.57 -14.68 4.55
C ALA A 103 5.85 -14.42 3.05
N TYR A 104 7.02 -13.88 2.71
CA TYR A 104 7.35 -13.45 1.36
C TYR A 104 8.49 -14.26 0.75
N LYS A 105 8.50 -14.37 -0.58
CA LYS A 105 9.53 -15.07 -1.35
C LYS A 105 10.73 -14.19 -1.67
N ALA A 106 10.51 -12.86 -1.75
CA ALA A 106 11.56 -11.87 -1.97
C ALA A 106 11.24 -10.59 -1.19
N TYR A 107 12.29 -9.79 -0.91
CA TYR A 107 12.21 -8.54 -0.16
C TYR A 107 13.03 -7.48 -0.86
N HIS A 108 12.40 -6.39 -1.25
CA HIS A 108 12.97 -5.30 -2.02
C HIS A 108 12.95 -4.02 -1.19
N CYS A 109 14.13 -3.54 -0.77
CA CYS A 109 14.24 -2.26 -0.08
C CYS A 109 14.31 -1.14 -1.13
N LEU A 110 13.13 -0.60 -1.51
CA LEU A 110 12.95 0.35 -2.60
C LEU A 110 11.85 1.36 -2.26
N ALA A 111 12.01 2.59 -2.75
CA ALA A 111 10.99 3.63 -2.66
C ALA A 111 10.00 3.55 -3.82
N LEU A 112 8.72 3.74 -3.54
CA LEU A 112 7.69 4.00 -4.56
C LEU A 112 7.77 5.47 -5.03
N GLY A 113 7.23 5.74 -6.23
CA GLY A 113 7.22 7.09 -6.82
C GLY A 113 8.38 7.34 -7.80
N GLY A 114 9.34 6.42 -7.88
CA GLY A 114 10.42 6.41 -8.87
C GLY A 114 10.41 5.12 -9.69
N SER A 115 11.37 4.97 -10.62
CA SER A 115 11.52 3.76 -11.43
C SER A 115 11.86 2.54 -10.56
N LEU A 116 11.18 1.43 -10.80
CA LEU A 116 11.38 0.17 -10.10
C LEU A 116 12.12 -0.84 -11.01
N PRO A 117 13.06 -1.64 -10.47
CA PRO A 117 13.89 -2.57 -11.25
C PRO A 117 13.15 -3.87 -11.63
N PHE A 118 11.87 -3.78 -11.96
CA PHE A 118 11.07 -4.90 -12.42
C PHE A 118 10.74 -4.74 -13.91
N ALA A 119 10.61 -5.86 -14.61
CA ALA A 119 10.15 -5.86 -15.99
C ALA A 119 8.69 -5.40 -16.10
N ASP A 120 8.30 -4.89 -17.27
CA ASP A 120 6.91 -4.59 -17.59
C ASP A 120 6.04 -5.84 -17.44
N GLY A 121 4.91 -5.71 -16.76
CA GLY A 121 3.97 -6.82 -16.59
C GLY A 121 4.48 -7.98 -15.75
N HIS A 122 5.46 -7.77 -14.88
CA HIS A 122 6.05 -8.82 -14.04
C HIS A 122 5.03 -9.42 -13.05
N PHE A 123 4.23 -8.59 -12.37
CA PHE A 123 3.34 -9.02 -11.31
C PHE A 123 1.93 -9.34 -11.82
N ALA A 124 1.37 -10.45 -11.37
CA ALA A 124 -0.01 -10.86 -11.63
C ALA A 124 -1.04 -10.01 -10.86
N GLY A 125 -0.62 -9.42 -9.76
CA GLY A 125 -1.39 -8.48 -8.96
C GLY A 125 -0.50 -7.74 -8.00
N ILE A 126 -0.97 -6.57 -7.58
CA ILE A 126 -0.29 -5.68 -6.66
C ILE A 126 -1.27 -5.26 -5.57
N VAL A 127 -0.83 -5.26 -4.33
CA VAL A 127 -1.57 -4.69 -3.21
C VAL A 127 -0.71 -3.63 -2.53
N SER A 128 -1.31 -2.49 -2.16
CA SER A 128 -0.64 -1.44 -1.39
C SER A 128 -1.58 -0.89 -0.34
N ALA A 129 -1.28 -1.17 0.92
CA ALA A 129 -2.14 -0.83 2.06
C ALA A 129 -1.46 0.18 2.98
N GLY A 130 -2.03 1.41 3.08
CA GLY A 130 -1.54 2.45 3.98
C GLY A 130 -0.33 3.24 3.48
N VAL A 131 -0.05 3.20 2.19
CA VAL A 131 1.10 3.87 1.56
C VAL A 131 0.72 5.20 0.93
N PHE A 132 -0.41 5.27 0.23
CA PHE A 132 -0.87 6.48 -0.44
C PHE A 132 -1.49 7.46 0.56
N THR A 133 -0.62 8.15 1.30
CA THR A 133 -0.98 9.09 2.37
C THR A 133 -0.17 10.37 2.26
N SER A 134 -0.63 11.44 2.92
CA SER A 134 0.10 12.72 2.96
C SER A 134 1.53 12.50 3.50
N GLY A 135 2.53 13.05 2.81
CA GLY A 135 3.94 12.95 3.21
C GLY A 135 4.66 11.65 2.80
N HIS A 136 3.97 10.69 2.15
CA HIS A 136 4.59 9.46 1.66
C HIS A 136 4.60 9.41 0.13
N VAL A 137 3.59 8.74 -0.46
CA VAL A 137 3.47 8.54 -1.90
C VAL A 137 2.13 9.11 -2.36
N GLY A 138 2.17 9.92 -3.41
CA GLY A 138 1.00 10.48 -4.07
C GLY A 138 0.73 9.79 -5.42
N VAL A 139 0.20 10.57 -6.34
CA VAL A 139 -0.14 10.13 -7.69
C VAL A 139 1.07 9.60 -8.49
N GLU A 140 2.27 10.06 -8.15
CA GLU A 140 3.52 9.65 -8.77
C GLU A 140 3.86 8.16 -8.58
N GLY A 141 3.24 7.49 -7.62
CA GLY A 141 3.39 6.05 -7.42
C GLY A 141 2.62 5.18 -8.42
N LEU A 142 1.58 5.73 -9.08
CA LEU A 142 0.72 4.94 -9.97
C LEU A 142 1.41 4.43 -11.25
N PRO A 143 2.17 5.24 -12.00
CA PRO A 143 2.71 4.84 -13.30
C PRO A 143 3.55 3.56 -13.23
N GLU A 144 4.43 3.46 -12.23
CA GLU A 144 5.28 2.28 -12.08
C GLU A 144 4.51 1.04 -11.63
N LEU A 145 3.57 1.18 -10.68
CA LEU A 145 2.71 0.05 -10.30
C LEU A 145 1.91 -0.48 -11.49
N ILE A 146 1.41 0.41 -12.34
CA ILE A 146 0.70 0.02 -13.56
C ILE A 146 1.67 -0.66 -14.54
N ARG A 147 2.87 -0.11 -14.77
CA ARG A 147 3.87 -0.69 -15.67
C ARG A 147 4.26 -2.10 -15.27
N ILE A 148 4.53 -2.34 -13.99
CA ILE A 148 4.99 -3.64 -13.50
C ILE A 148 3.86 -4.66 -13.28
N CYS A 149 2.58 -4.22 -13.23
CA CYS A 149 1.43 -5.11 -13.22
C CYS A 149 1.18 -5.63 -14.65
N ARG A 150 0.92 -6.91 -14.84
CA ARG A 150 0.66 -7.47 -16.18
C ARG A 150 -0.70 -7.01 -16.75
N PRO A 151 -0.90 -7.02 -18.07
CA PRO A 151 -2.24 -6.87 -18.66
C PRO A 151 -3.23 -7.89 -18.06
N GLY A 152 -4.41 -7.44 -17.69
CA GLY A 152 -5.41 -8.21 -16.93
C GLY A 152 -5.07 -8.38 -15.44
N GLY A 153 -3.93 -7.90 -14.98
CA GLY A 153 -3.55 -7.92 -13.56
C GLY A 153 -4.33 -6.90 -12.73
N VAL A 154 -4.42 -7.16 -11.44
CA VAL A 154 -5.24 -6.38 -10.50
C VAL A 154 -4.34 -5.58 -9.56
N ILE A 155 -4.66 -4.31 -9.36
CA ILE A 155 -3.98 -3.43 -8.42
C ILE A 155 -4.99 -2.98 -7.37
N VAL A 156 -4.73 -3.30 -6.09
CA VAL A 156 -5.56 -2.92 -4.92
C VAL A 156 -4.81 -1.86 -4.12
N LEU A 157 -5.37 -0.67 -3.99
CA LEU A 157 -4.75 0.44 -3.29
C LEU A 157 -5.68 0.97 -2.19
N THR A 158 -5.12 1.31 -1.03
CA THR A 158 -5.80 2.15 -0.05
C THR A 158 -5.20 3.55 -0.10
N VAL A 159 -6.05 4.56 -0.22
CA VAL A 159 -5.65 5.95 -0.49
C VAL A 159 -6.32 6.88 0.52
N LYS A 160 -5.55 7.72 1.18
CA LYS A 160 -6.08 8.75 2.09
C LYS A 160 -6.86 9.80 1.32
N ASN A 161 -7.99 10.29 1.85
CA ASN A 161 -8.84 11.25 1.13
C ASN A 161 -8.09 12.53 0.72
N THR A 162 -7.13 13.00 1.50
CA THR A 162 -6.29 14.15 1.11
C THR A 162 -5.49 13.91 -0.18
N VAL A 163 -4.99 12.69 -0.38
CA VAL A 163 -4.29 12.29 -1.61
C VAL A 163 -5.30 12.06 -2.74
N TRP A 164 -6.43 11.42 -2.42
CA TRP A 164 -7.51 11.16 -3.37
C TRP A 164 -8.03 12.45 -4.02
N GLU A 165 -8.38 13.43 -3.20
CA GLU A 165 -8.87 14.74 -3.63
C GLU A 165 -7.76 15.64 -4.19
N GLY A 166 -6.51 15.35 -3.85
CA GLY A 166 -5.30 16.05 -4.33
C GLY A 166 -4.83 15.67 -5.74
N GLY A 167 -5.69 15.01 -6.55
CA GLY A 167 -5.40 14.68 -7.95
C GLY A 167 -5.35 13.18 -8.25
N PHE A 168 -5.38 12.31 -7.24
CA PHE A 168 -5.33 10.86 -7.45
C PHE A 168 -6.57 10.34 -8.20
N ALA A 169 -7.76 10.85 -7.84
CA ALA A 169 -9.01 10.52 -8.51
C ALA A 169 -9.01 10.97 -9.99
N ASP A 170 -8.49 12.18 -10.25
CA ASP A 170 -8.41 12.73 -11.61
C ASP A 170 -7.45 11.92 -12.49
N GLU A 171 -6.33 11.49 -11.92
CA GLU A 171 -5.37 10.65 -12.65
C GLU A 171 -5.95 9.26 -12.98
N ILE A 172 -6.66 8.62 -12.04
CA ILE A 172 -7.38 7.37 -12.35
C ILE A 172 -8.38 7.60 -13.48
N ALA A 173 -9.19 8.67 -13.41
CA ALA A 173 -10.15 8.99 -14.45
C ALA A 173 -9.50 9.27 -15.82
N ARG A 174 -8.30 9.87 -15.82
CA ARG A 174 -7.50 10.04 -17.05
C ARG A 174 -7.05 8.68 -17.61
N LEU A 175 -6.47 7.83 -16.76
CA LEU A 175 -6.01 6.49 -17.14
C LEU A 175 -7.15 5.59 -17.66
N GLU A 176 -8.35 5.74 -17.10
CA GLU A 176 -9.56 5.06 -17.60
C GLU A 176 -9.96 5.55 -19.00
N ARG A 177 -9.97 6.86 -19.21
CA ARG A 177 -10.28 7.45 -20.55
C ARG A 177 -9.25 7.03 -21.61
N ASP A 178 -7.98 6.94 -21.21
CA ASP A 178 -6.87 6.54 -22.09
C ASP A 178 -6.84 5.01 -22.31
N GLY A 179 -7.74 4.25 -21.68
CA GLY A 179 -7.83 2.81 -21.81
C GLY A 179 -6.66 2.05 -21.14
N VAL A 180 -5.90 2.68 -20.25
CA VAL A 180 -4.75 2.07 -19.58
C VAL A 180 -5.19 1.15 -18.45
N VAL A 181 -6.20 1.57 -17.69
CA VAL A 181 -6.80 0.80 -16.60
C VAL A 181 -8.32 0.85 -16.66
N ARG A 182 -8.96 -0.07 -15.97
CA ARG A 182 -10.39 -0.04 -15.65
C ARG A 182 -10.54 -0.11 -14.13
N ARG A 183 -11.34 0.80 -13.55
CA ARG A 183 -11.74 0.72 -12.15
C ARG A 183 -12.77 -0.40 -11.98
N ALA A 184 -12.42 -1.39 -11.17
CA ALA A 184 -13.30 -2.53 -10.89
C ALA A 184 -14.17 -2.31 -9.66
N GLU A 185 -13.64 -1.66 -8.64
CA GLU A 185 -14.35 -1.33 -7.39
C GLU A 185 -13.72 -0.09 -6.73
N GLU A 186 -14.54 0.69 -6.03
CA GLU A 186 -14.13 1.76 -5.12
C GLU A 186 -15.02 1.68 -3.87
N THR A 187 -14.42 1.77 -2.68
CA THR A 187 -15.18 1.76 -1.44
C THR A 187 -15.71 3.14 -1.09
N GLU A 188 -16.74 3.21 -0.27
CA GLU A 188 -17.05 4.42 0.48
C GLU A 188 -15.86 4.81 1.38
N PRO A 189 -15.75 6.11 1.74
CA PRO A 189 -14.74 6.56 2.69
C PRO A 189 -14.87 5.85 4.03
N TYR A 190 -13.75 5.44 4.62
CA TYR A 190 -13.72 4.79 5.93
C TYR A 190 -12.60 5.33 6.81
N VAL A 191 -12.80 5.28 8.12
CA VAL A 191 -11.76 5.61 9.10
C VAL A 191 -10.81 4.43 9.25
N SER A 192 -9.54 4.63 8.88
CA SER A 192 -8.53 3.57 8.85
C SER A 192 -7.99 3.20 10.24
N MET A 193 -7.96 4.15 11.17
CA MET A 193 -7.48 3.97 12.54
C MET A 193 -8.48 4.62 13.52
N PRO A 194 -9.55 3.92 13.91
CA PRO A 194 -10.59 4.50 14.77
C PRO A 194 -10.13 4.78 16.21
N GLY A 195 -9.03 4.18 16.65
CA GLY A 195 -8.39 4.47 17.94
C GLY A 195 -7.58 5.76 17.96
N GLU A 196 -7.31 6.37 16.78
CA GLU A 196 -6.56 7.61 16.65
C GLU A 196 -7.49 8.81 16.42
N VAL A 197 -7.29 9.86 17.20
CA VAL A 197 -8.07 11.11 17.05
C VAL A 197 -7.63 11.89 15.81
N GLY A 198 -8.59 12.41 15.05
CA GLY A 198 -8.29 13.24 13.88
C GLY A 198 -7.87 12.47 12.63
N THR A 199 -8.06 11.14 12.60
CA THR A 199 -7.75 10.34 11.41
C THR A 199 -8.62 10.79 10.23
N ILE A 200 -7.96 11.25 9.16
CA ILE A 200 -8.62 11.57 7.90
C ILE A 200 -9.08 10.25 7.25
N PRO A 201 -10.32 10.18 6.75
CA PRO A 201 -10.81 9.00 6.06
C PRO A 201 -9.95 8.60 4.87
N SER A 202 -10.01 7.34 4.51
CA SER A 202 -9.37 6.74 3.36
C SER A 202 -10.39 6.03 2.50
N ARG A 203 -10.03 5.75 1.25
CA ARG A 203 -10.77 4.87 0.34
C ARG A 203 -9.88 3.71 -0.08
N ALA A 204 -10.50 2.66 -0.57
CA ALA A 204 -9.77 1.64 -1.31
C ALA A 204 -10.30 1.59 -2.75
N VAL A 205 -9.40 1.40 -3.70
CA VAL A 205 -9.72 1.29 -5.12
C VAL A 205 -9.08 0.05 -5.71
N VAL A 206 -9.80 -0.60 -6.60
CA VAL A 206 -9.34 -1.75 -7.38
C VAL A 206 -9.28 -1.36 -8.84
N LEU A 207 -8.09 -1.45 -9.40
CA LEU A 207 -7.83 -1.20 -10.81
C LEU A 207 -7.45 -2.51 -11.51
N VAL A 208 -7.90 -2.67 -12.73
CA VAL A 208 -7.45 -3.75 -13.62
C VAL A 208 -6.66 -3.11 -14.74
N ARG A 209 -5.42 -3.54 -14.97
CA ARG A 209 -4.63 -3.10 -16.10
C ARG A 209 -5.19 -3.69 -17.40
N ASN A 210 -5.41 -2.87 -18.41
CA ASN A 210 -5.82 -3.31 -19.75
C ASN A 210 -4.64 -3.80 -20.59
#